data_4ad04378b485c4471b170620cc9bd715
#
_entry.id   4ad04378b485c4471b170620cc9bd715
#
_cell.length_a   1.000
_cell.length_b   1.000
_cell.length_c   1.000
_cell.angle_alpha   90.00
_cell.angle_beta   90.00
_cell.angle_gamma   90.00
#
_symmetry.space_group_name_H-M   'P 1'
#
loop_
_entity.id
_entity.type
_entity.pdbx_description
1 polymer ?
#
loop_
_entity_poly.entity_id
_entity_poly.type
_entity_poly.pdbx_seq_one_letter_code
_entity_poly.pdbx_strand_id
1 'polypeptide(L)'
;MPNMSIKIVRSAKFVVRSVVFLLFTSYCLLFTDVSAAPCYGTRLPAKKKLHMGFQSYSIFNRYLEHEAGSLRSQQQFFLLSLGLYDWFALDLKGGAGFIKQHPLGRDEVDYPTYMGGGYGFRLKLYETKNTRWVFGFQHISIHPKSIDLGPTKQKALLDDWQFSTLLSYDFKKIMPYLGARWSRADYIHWIDGERDRVRSDLTKGMGLIVGFDMPLTNKIWLNCEGQLLGSEALALSLNFSL
;
A
#
# COMPACT_ATOMS: atom_id res chain seq x y z
N MET A 1 30.87 -14.25 -41.67
CA MET A 1 29.54 -14.71 -41.16
C MET A 1 29.36 -14.48 -39.66
N PRO A 2 29.46 -13.25 -39.11
CA PRO A 2 29.27 -13.05 -37.64
C PRO A 2 27.91 -12.45 -37.25
N ASN A 3 27.00 -12.11 -38.16
CA ASN A 3 25.81 -11.33 -37.82
C ASN A 3 24.53 -12.15 -37.46
N MET A 4 24.54 -13.46 -37.66
CA MET A 4 23.34 -14.29 -37.45
C MET A 4 23.19 -14.70 -35.98
N SER A 5 24.28 -15.00 -35.27
CA SER A 5 24.27 -15.35 -33.82
C SER A 5 23.77 -14.22 -32.93
N ILE A 6 24.15 -12.96 -33.22
CA ILE A 6 23.73 -11.80 -32.39
C ILE A 6 22.24 -11.50 -32.53
N LYS A 7 21.64 -11.70 -33.69
CA LYS A 7 20.19 -11.54 -33.92
C LYS A 7 19.38 -12.58 -33.17
N ILE A 8 19.81 -13.84 -33.14
CA ILE A 8 19.12 -14.93 -32.43
C ILE A 8 19.13 -14.69 -30.92
N VAL A 9 20.27 -14.28 -30.36
CA VAL A 9 20.38 -13.98 -28.89
C VAL A 9 19.52 -12.77 -28.49
N ARG A 10 19.41 -11.75 -29.34
CA ARG A 10 18.53 -10.59 -29.07
C ARG A 10 17.04 -10.98 -29.13
N SER A 11 16.67 -11.81 -30.10
CA SER A 11 15.29 -12.31 -30.26
C SER A 11 14.89 -13.20 -29.07
N ALA A 12 15.75 -14.12 -28.64
CA ALA A 12 15.52 -14.98 -27.49
C ALA A 12 15.34 -14.17 -26.18
N LYS A 13 16.18 -13.15 -25.98
CA LYS A 13 16.03 -12.26 -24.81
C LYS A 13 14.72 -11.46 -24.81
N PHE A 14 14.24 -11.05 -25.98
CA PHE A 14 12.97 -10.35 -26.14
C PHE A 14 11.79 -11.30 -25.84
N VAL A 15 11.80 -12.51 -26.38
CA VAL A 15 10.77 -13.53 -26.15
C VAL A 15 10.71 -13.91 -24.68
N VAL A 16 11.84 -14.17 -24.03
CA VAL A 16 11.88 -14.47 -22.58
C VAL A 16 11.33 -13.31 -21.74
N ARG A 17 11.66 -12.06 -22.09
CA ARG A 17 11.12 -10.88 -21.40
C ARG A 17 9.60 -10.75 -21.58
N SER A 18 9.09 -11.00 -22.79
CA SER A 18 7.66 -10.94 -23.08
C SER A 18 6.89 -12.06 -22.39
N VAL A 19 7.44 -13.28 -22.34
CA VAL A 19 6.85 -14.42 -21.62
C VAL A 19 6.84 -14.18 -20.12
N VAL A 20 7.94 -13.69 -19.54
CA VAL A 20 8.01 -13.33 -18.12
C VAL A 20 7.02 -12.20 -17.79
N PHE A 21 6.89 -11.19 -18.64
CA PHE A 21 5.93 -10.11 -18.48
C PHE A 21 4.47 -10.62 -18.57
N LEU A 22 4.17 -11.48 -19.56
CA LEU A 22 2.85 -12.12 -19.71
C LEU A 22 2.51 -13.06 -18.55
N LEU A 23 3.46 -13.86 -18.08
CA LEU A 23 3.28 -14.73 -16.91
C LEU A 23 3.06 -13.88 -15.65
N PHE A 24 3.81 -12.80 -15.50
CA PHE A 24 3.64 -11.87 -14.35
C PHE A 24 2.29 -11.17 -14.40
N THR A 25 1.84 -10.67 -15.55
CA THR A 25 0.52 -10.05 -15.71
C THR A 25 -0.61 -11.04 -15.54
N SER A 26 -0.50 -12.26 -16.09
CA SER A 26 -1.48 -13.33 -15.89
C SER A 26 -1.54 -13.80 -14.43
N TYR A 27 -0.39 -13.87 -13.76
CA TYR A 27 -0.30 -14.21 -12.34
C TYR A 27 -0.93 -13.13 -11.46
N CYS A 28 -0.73 -11.85 -11.77
CA CYS A 28 -1.39 -10.73 -11.08
C CYS A 28 -2.92 -10.71 -11.27
N LEU A 29 -3.43 -11.25 -12.39
CA LEU A 29 -4.87 -11.33 -12.66
C LEU A 29 -5.58 -12.53 -11.99
N LEU A 30 -4.82 -13.52 -11.49
CA LEU A 30 -5.39 -14.73 -10.87
C LEU A 30 -5.50 -14.66 -9.35
N PHE A 31 -4.95 -13.64 -8.71
CA PHE A 31 -5.02 -13.47 -7.25
C PHE A 31 -5.93 -12.30 -6.90
N THR A 32 -7.18 -12.61 -6.66
CA THR A 32 -8.13 -11.73 -6.01
C THR A 32 -8.09 -11.96 -4.52
N ASP A 33 -8.10 -10.87 -3.77
CA ASP A 33 -8.35 -10.63 -2.35
C ASP A 33 -7.14 -10.18 -1.53
N VAL A 34 -7.16 -8.84 -1.14
CA VAL A 34 -6.46 -8.45 0.08
C VAL A 34 -5.94 -6.99 0.21
N SER A 35 -6.11 -6.29 1.33
CA SER A 35 -5.61 -4.91 1.58
C SER A 35 -4.96 -4.62 2.94
N ALA A 36 -3.97 -3.74 2.97
CA ALA A 36 -3.35 -3.09 4.15
C ALA A 36 -2.64 -1.78 3.76
N ALA A 37 -2.22 -0.96 4.73
CA ALA A 37 -1.58 0.33 4.53
C ALA A 37 -0.37 0.26 3.58
N PRO A 38 -0.15 1.21 2.66
CA PRO A 38 0.99 1.21 1.75
C PRO A 38 2.32 1.52 2.46
N CYS A 39 3.42 0.91 1.98
CA CYS A 39 4.71 0.89 2.67
C CYS A 39 5.66 2.06 2.32
N TYR A 40 5.31 3.01 1.46
CA TYR A 40 6.19 4.09 0.95
C TYR A 40 7.43 3.62 0.14
N GLY A 41 7.52 2.34 -0.23
CA GLY A 41 8.67 1.80 -0.92
C GLY A 41 9.95 1.74 -0.06
N THR A 42 11.10 1.60 -0.72
CA THR A 42 12.40 1.43 -0.06
C THR A 42 13.31 2.67 -0.12
N ARG A 43 12.85 3.79 -0.70
CA ARG A 43 13.60 5.04 -0.72
C ARG A 43 13.38 5.82 0.58
N LEU A 44 14.45 6.03 1.36
CA LEU A 44 14.43 6.89 2.54
C LEU A 44 15.06 8.24 2.21
N PRO A 45 14.57 9.35 2.79
CA PRO A 45 15.28 10.61 2.77
C PRO A 45 16.61 10.49 3.52
N ALA A 46 17.67 11.13 3.01
CA ALA A 46 18.94 11.24 3.72
C ALA A 46 18.78 12.04 5.01
N LYS A 47 19.75 11.97 5.90
CA LYS A 47 19.73 12.71 7.18
C LYS A 47 19.43 14.19 6.98
N LYS A 48 18.45 14.72 7.71
CA LYS A 48 17.94 16.12 7.64
C LYS A 48 17.34 16.51 6.28
N LYS A 49 17.02 15.55 5.42
CA LYS A 49 16.32 15.77 4.16
C LYS A 49 14.85 15.39 4.29
N LEU A 50 14.05 15.96 3.39
CA LEU A 50 12.62 15.79 3.35
C LEU A 50 12.21 15.20 2.00
N HIS A 51 11.33 14.19 2.04
CA HIS A 51 10.55 13.77 0.89
C HIS A 51 9.10 14.18 1.10
N MET A 52 8.45 14.60 0.02
CA MET A 52 7.03 14.92 -0.02
C MET A 52 6.38 14.12 -1.15
N GLY A 53 5.07 13.92 -1.10
CA GLY A 53 4.39 13.23 -2.17
C GLY A 53 2.87 13.30 -2.07
N PHE A 54 2.23 12.83 -3.14
CA PHE A 54 0.79 12.59 -3.19
C PHE A 54 0.56 11.11 -3.45
N GLN A 55 -0.34 10.50 -2.71
CA GLN A 55 -0.64 9.08 -2.79
C GLN A 55 -2.14 8.86 -2.96
N SER A 56 -2.50 8.04 -3.93
CA SER A 56 -3.80 7.40 -4.03
C SER A 56 -3.67 5.96 -3.53
N TYR A 57 -4.50 5.58 -2.60
CA TYR A 57 -4.53 4.25 -2.02
C TYR A 57 -5.93 3.68 -2.09
N SER A 58 -6.07 2.54 -2.76
CA SER A 58 -7.35 1.86 -2.95
C SER A 58 -7.30 0.50 -2.29
N ILE A 59 -8.22 0.28 -1.36
CA ILE A 59 -8.54 -0.99 -0.73
C ILE A 59 -9.70 -1.58 -1.49
N PHE A 60 -9.48 -2.69 -2.21
CA PHE A 60 -10.53 -3.36 -2.98
C PHE A 60 -11.32 -4.33 -2.13
N ASN A 61 -10.64 -4.98 -1.16
CA ASN A 61 -11.29 -5.90 -0.25
C ASN A 61 -10.47 -6.07 1.05
N ARG A 62 -11.13 -5.99 2.21
CA ARG A 62 -10.58 -6.31 3.52
C ARG A 62 -11.59 -7.12 4.30
N TYR A 63 -11.28 -8.37 4.57
CA TYR A 63 -12.15 -9.24 5.36
C TYR A 63 -12.15 -8.84 6.82
N LEU A 64 -13.32 -8.80 7.40
CA LEU A 64 -13.57 -8.57 8.82
C LEU A 64 -13.91 -9.90 9.49
N GLU A 65 -13.71 -9.97 10.79
CA GLU A 65 -14.12 -11.11 11.61
C GLU A 65 -15.65 -11.23 11.64
N HIS A 66 -16.14 -12.43 11.82
CA HIS A 66 -17.55 -12.77 11.96
C HIS A 66 -18.43 -12.31 10.76
N GLU A 67 -19.67 -11.94 11.06
CA GLU A 67 -20.67 -11.52 10.06
C GLU A 67 -20.45 -10.09 9.53
N ALA A 68 -19.42 -9.39 10.00
CA ALA A 68 -19.14 -8.04 9.53
C ALA A 68 -18.70 -7.98 8.05
N GLY A 69 -18.42 -9.13 7.44
CA GLY A 69 -18.17 -9.28 6.02
C GLY A 69 -16.87 -8.67 5.55
N SER A 70 -16.92 -7.69 4.67
CA SER A 70 -15.73 -7.04 4.13
C SER A 70 -15.90 -5.53 4.02
N LEU A 71 -14.79 -4.83 3.83
CA LEU A 71 -14.78 -3.41 3.56
C LEU A 71 -13.92 -3.06 2.35
N ARG A 72 -14.28 -1.94 1.72
CA ARG A 72 -13.53 -1.25 0.67
C ARG A 72 -13.28 0.19 1.08
N SER A 73 -12.17 0.77 0.61
CA SER A 73 -11.85 2.16 0.91
C SER A 73 -11.00 2.75 -0.22
N GLN A 74 -11.19 4.02 -0.49
CA GLN A 74 -10.24 4.78 -1.31
C GLN A 74 -9.81 6.02 -0.54
N GLN A 75 -8.52 6.28 -0.57
CA GLN A 75 -7.87 7.26 0.27
C GLN A 75 -6.90 8.09 -0.57
N GLN A 76 -6.87 9.39 -0.33
CA GLN A 76 -5.97 10.33 -0.99
C GLN A 76 -5.16 11.04 0.08
N PHE A 77 -3.83 10.94 0.00
CA PHE A 77 -2.94 11.47 1.01
C PHE A 77 -1.88 12.39 0.42
N PHE A 78 -1.58 13.42 1.15
CA PHE A 78 -0.30 14.10 1.10
C PHE A 78 0.67 13.37 2.03
N LEU A 79 1.86 13.09 1.54
CA LEU A 79 2.92 12.37 2.25
C LEU A 79 4.03 13.33 2.64
N LEU A 80 4.59 13.11 3.83
CA LEU A 80 5.76 13.79 4.34
C LEU A 80 6.68 12.76 5.00
N SER A 81 7.95 12.71 4.59
CA SER A 81 8.93 11.79 5.12
C SER A 81 10.21 12.54 5.50
N LEU A 82 10.61 12.47 6.75
CA LEU A 82 11.79 13.17 7.30
C LEU A 82 12.89 12.16 7.65
N GLY A 83 14.07 12.30 7.05
CA GLY A 83 15.27 11.55 7.42
C GLY A 83 15.88 12.08 8.72
N LEU A 84 15.71 11.35 9.82
CA LEU A 84 16.40 11.68 11.09
C LEU A 84 17.85 11.22 11.05
N TYR A 85 18.07 10.05 10.47
CA TYR A 85 19.39 9.48 10.18
C TYR A 85 19.37 8.87 8.78
N ASP A 86 20.52 8.56 8.20
CA ASP A 86 20.61 7.93 6.88
C ASP A 86 19.98 6.53 6.83
N TRP A 87 19.75 5.94 7.99
CA TRP A 87 19.12 4.62 8.17
C TRP A 87 17.71 4.68 8.79
N PHE A 88 17.23 5.87 9.23
CA PHE A 88 15.95 6.02 9.91
C PHE A 88 15.17 7.24 9.42
N ALA A 89 13.92 7.02 9.02
CA ALA A 89 12.99 8.07 8.61
C ALA A 89 11.65 7.97 9.36
N LEU A 90 11.06 9.13 9.64
CA LEU A 90 9.68 9.26 10.09
C LEU A 90 8.80 9.62 8.91
N ASP A 91 7.64 9.01 8.85
CA ASP A 91 6.65 9.18 7.81
C ASP A 91 5.33 9.69 8.39
N LEU A 92 4.77 10.73 7.77
CA LEU A 92 3.46 11.30 8.09
C LEU A 92 2.61 11.34 6.82
N LYS A 93 1.31 11.19 6.97
CA LYS A 93 0.33 11.40 5.90
C LYS A 93 -0.92 12.06 6.42
N GLY A 94 -1.50 12.94 5.60
CA GLY A 94 -2.77 13.60 5.88
C GLY A 94 -3.59 13.70 4.61
N GLY A 95 -4.90 13.54 4.74
CA GLY A 95 -5.75 13.55 3.57
C GLY A 95 -7.20 13.18 3.88
N ALA A 96 -7.83 12.47 2.96
CA ALA A 96 -9.21 12.08 3.06
C ALA A 96 -9.47 10.71 2.44
N GLY A 97 -10.54 10.04 2.87
CA GLY A 97 -10.97 8.76 2.32
C GLY A 97 -12.42 8.45 2.65
N PHE A 98 -12.97 7.47 1.96
CA PHE A 98 -14.28 6.89 2.24
C PHE A 98 -14.14 5.43 2.68
N ILE A 99 -15.21 4.89 3.28
CA ILE A 99 -15.31 3.48 3.65
C ILE A 99 -16.64 2.96 3.12
N LYS A 100 -16.59 1.78 2.51
CA LYS A 100 -17.78 0.98 2.16
C LYS A 100 -17.68 -0.33 2.89
N GLN A 101 -18.64 -0.62 3.74
CA GLN A 101 -18.79 -1.90 4.41
C GLN A 101 -19.78 -2.76 3.68
N HIS A 102 -19.44 -4.03 3.47
CA HIS A 102 -20.32 -5.04 2.88
C HIS A 102 -20.55 -6.17 3.89
N PRO A 103 -21.56 -6.01 4.81
CA PRO A 103 -21.87 -7.02 5.80
C PRO A 103 -22.45 -8.28 5.12
N LEU A 104 -22.27 -9.45 5.73
CA LEU A 104 -22.83 -10.68 5.20
C LEU A 104 -24.38 -10.64 5.23
N GLY A 105 -24.99 -10.86 4.07
CA GLY A 105 -26.45 -10.94 3.94
C GLY A 105 -27.20 -9.62 4.15
N ARG A 106 -26.52 -8.48 4.07
CA ARG A 106 -27.12 -7.13 4.17
C ARG A 106 -26.61 -6.23 3.05
N ASP A 107 -27.29 -5.11 2.84
CA ASP A 107 -26.89 -4.11 1.87
C ASP A 107 -25.58 -3.43 2.26
N GLU A 108 -24.84 -2.95 1.24
CA GLU A 108 -23.60 -2.20 1.43
C GLU A 108 -23.88 -0.87 2.12
N VAL A 109 -23.09 -0.55 3.14
CA VAL A 109 -23.12 0.72 3.86
C VAL A 109 -22.01 1.62 3.37
N ASP A 110 -22.36 2.77 2.78
CA ASP A 110 -21.41 3.72 2.19
C ASP A 110 -21.22 4.94 3.09
N TYR A 111 -20.01 5.08 3.66
CA TYR A 111 -19.61 6.24 4.48
C TYR A 111 -18.81 7.22 3.63
N PRO A 112 -19.38 8.43 3.34
CA PRO A 112 -18.77 9.39 2.43
C PRO A 112 -17.41 9.91 2.88
N THR A 113 -16.63 10.32 1.91
CA THR A 113 -15.27 10.85 2.09
C THR A 113 -15.21 11.96 3.14
N TYR A 114 -14.28 11.83 4.08
CA TYR A 114 -13.89 12.87 5.02
C TYR A 114 -12.42 12.70 5.39
N MET A 115 -12.02 13.14 6.60
CA MET A 115 -10.62 13.23 7.00
C MET A 115 -9.97 11.87 7.22
N GLY A 116 -8.68 11.82 6.97
CA GLY A 116 -7.82 10.69 7.27
C GLY A 116 -6.38 11.13 7.44
N GLY A 117 -5.61 10.29 8.09
CA GLY A 117 -4.21 10.55 8.32
C GLY A 117 -3.48 9.31 8.77
N GLY A 118 -2.18 9.45 8.96
CA GLY A 118 -1.37 8.34 9.43
C GLY A 118 0.04 8.77 9.76
N TYR A 119 0.74 7.89 10.39
CA TYR A 119 2.15 8.03 10.73
C TYR A 119 2.85 6.70 10.66
N GLY A 120 4.17 6.75 10.60
CA GLY A 120 4.98 5.56 10.55
C GLY A 120 6.46 5.87 10.66
N PHE A 121 7.26 4.83 10.51
CA PHE A 121 8.70 4.97 10.39
C PHE A 121 9.25 3.88 9.47
N ARG A 122 10.44 4.15 8.93
CA ARG A 122 11.20 3.17 8.16
C ARG A 122 12.64 3.09 8.65
N LEU A 123 13.13 1.85 8.73
CA LEU A 123 14.50 1.51 9.11
C LEU A 123 15.17 0.84 7.91
N LYS A 124 16.25 1.41 7.42
CA LYS A 124 17.11 0.77 6.43
C LYS A 124 18.06 -0.18 7.16
N LEU A 125 17.76 -1.48 7.09
CA LEU A 125 18.51 -2.54 7.77
C LEU A 125 19.80 -2.87 7.05
N TYR A 126 19.78 -2.76 5.71
CA TYR A 126 20.94 -3.05 4.88
C TYR A 126 20.91 -2.24 3.59
N GLU A 127 22.07 -1.81 3.10
CA GLU A 127 22.21 -1.12 1.82
C GLU A 127 23.55 -1.45 1.17
N THR A 128 23.49 -1.78 -0.12
CA THR A 128 24.65 -1.80 -1.01
C THR A 128 24.42 -0.80 -2.14
N LYS A 129 25.33 -0.79 -3.13
CA LYS A 129 25.17 0.04 -4.32
C LYS A 129 23.81 -0.15 -5.03
N ASN A 130 23.29 -1.39 -5.06
CA ASN A 130 22.10 -1.73 -5.83
C ASN A 130 20.98 -2.36 -4.99
N THR A 131 21.23 -2.82 -3.77
CA THR A 131 20.26 -3.54 -2.96
C THR A 131 19.94 -2.76 -1.70
N ARG A 132 18.65 -2.68 -1.33
CA ARG A 132 18.20 -2.14 -0.04
C ARG A 132 17.25 -3.10 0.64
N TRP A 133 17.41 -3.22 1.94
CA TRP A 133 16.48 -3.93 2.81
C TRP A 133 15.94 -2.95 3.83
N VAL A 134 14.60 -2.78 3.85
CA VAL A 134 13.92 -1.79 4.69
C VAL A 134 12.86 -2.50 5.52
N PHE A 135 12.83 -2.21 6.80
CA PHE A 135 11.72 -2.52 7.70
C PHE A 135 10.89 -1.26 7.90
N GLY A 136 9.57 -1.40 7.95
CA GLY A 136 8.65 -0.29 8.13
C GLY A 136 7.49 -0.61 9.05
N PHE A 137 7.02 0.42 9.74
CA PHE A 137 5.77 0.46 10.46
C PHE A 137 4.90 1.57 9.91
N GLN A 138 3.60 1.31 9.74
CA GLN A 138 2.61 2.28 9.30
C GLN A 138 1.34 2.14 10.11
N HIS A 139 0.75 3.27 10.47
CA HIS A 139 -0.60 3.38 10.97
C HIS A 139 -1.38 4.38 10.13
N ILE A 140 -2.60 4.02 9.73
CA ILE A 140 -3.54 4.88 9.02
C ILE A 140 -4.87 4.85 9.74
N SER A 141 -5.49 6.02 9.90
CA SER A 141 -6.83 6.16 10.45
C SER A 141 -7.68 6.97 9.47
N ILE A 142 -8.84 6.42 9.08
CA ILE A 142 -9.82 7.06 8.20
C ILE A 142 -11.10 7.28 8.97
N HIS A 143 -11.54 8.53 8.98
CA HIS A 143 -12.75 9.03 9.65
C HIS A 143 -13.73 9.57 8.60
N PRO A 144 -14.54 8.73 7.92
CA PRO A 144 -15.52 9.21 6.96
C PRO A 144 -16.63 10.00 7.66
N LYS A 145 -17.47 10.69 6.87
CA LYS A 145 -18.66 11.33 7.43
C LYS A 145 -19.64 10.30 7.97
N SER A 146 -20.34 10.66 9.06
CA SER A 146 -21.50 9.92 9.52
C SER A 146 -22.63 9.99 8.51
N ILE A 147 -23.48 8.96 8.53
CA ILE A 147 -24.66 8.83 7.68
C ILE A 147 -25.90 8.59 8.53
N ASP A 148 -27.06 8.92 8.00
CA ASP A 148 -28.33 8.61 8.59
C ASP A 148 -29.00 7.51 7.76
N LEU A 149 -29.25 6.34 8.37
CA LEU A 149 -29.97 5.22 7.76
C LEU A 149 -31.36 5.11 8.43
N GLY A 150 -32.33 5.74 7.80
CA GLY A 150 -33.65 5.91 8.41
C GLY A 150 -33.56 6.74 9.71
N PRO A 151 -34.06 6.23 10.85
CA PRO A 151 -33.98 6.94 12.12
C PRO A 151 -32.61 6.82 12.81
N THR A 152 -31.70 6.00 12.29
CA THR A 152 -30.47 5.59 12.96
C THR A 152 -29.27 6.36 12.42
N LYS A 153 -28.52 7.02 13.27
CA LYS A 153 -27.25 7.66 12.91
C LYS A 153 -26.08 6.69 13.03
N GLN A 154 -25.34 6.54 11.92
CA GLN A 154 -24.19 5.66 11.87
C GLN A 154 -22.91 6.42 11.60
N LYS A 155 -21.84 5.99 12.24
CA LYS A 155 -20.47 6.50 12.06
C LYS A 155 -19.51 5.33 11.99
N ALA A 156 -18.51 5.43 11.12
CA ALA A 156 -17.45 4.43 11.01
C ALA A 156 -16.07 5.07 11.17
N LEU A 157 -15.10 4.23 11.49
CA LEU A 157 -13.68 4.54 11.54
C LEU A 157 -12.91 3.28 11.15
N LEU A 158 -11.88 3.45 10.33
CA LEU A 158 -10.98 2.39 9.95
C LEU A 158 -9.57 2.74 10.44
N ASP A 159 -9.06 1.95 11.37
CA ASP A 159 -7.68 2.00 11.83
C ASP A 159 -6.91 0.82 11.25
N ASP A 160 -5.81 1.07 10.54
CA ASP A 160 -4.97 0.04 9.95
C ASP A 160 -3.52 0.15 10.47
N TRP A 161 -3.03 -0.94 11.04
CA TRP A 161 -1.70 -1.10 11.60
C TRP A 161 -0.92 -2.10 10.76
N GLN A 162 0.27 -1.72 10.29
CA GLN A 162 1.08 -2.58 9.45
C GLN A 162 2.55 -2.55 9.85
N PHE A 163 3.15 -3.72 9.92
CA PHE A 163 4.60 -3.92 9.85
C PHE A 163 4.96 -4.55 8.50
N SER A 164 6.07 -4.12 7.93
CA SER A 164 6.53 -4.62 6.63
C SER A 164 8.04 -4.78 6.58
N THR A 165 8.49 -5.68 5.73
CA THR A 165 9.90 -5.81 5.37
C THR A 165 10.02 -5.93 3.86
N LEU A 166 10.79 -5.04 3.25
CA LEU A 166 10.91 -4.88 1.80
C LEU A 166 12.37 -5.02 1.36
N LEU A 167 12.59 -5.81 0.33
CA LEU A 167 13.87 -5.95 -0.36
C LEU A 167 13.75 -5.38 -1.76
N SER A 168 14.62 -4.45 -2.15
CA SER A 168 14.65 -3.85 -3.48
C SER A 168 15.99 -4.03 -4.17
N TYR A 169 15.94 -3.95 -5.51
CA TYR A 169 17.14 -3.94 -6.35
C TYR A 169 17.06 -2.82 -7.38
N ASP A 170 18.10 -2.00 -7.45
CA ASP A 170 18.18 -0.83 -8.34
C ASP A 170 18.73 -1.20 -9.72
N PHE A 171 17.87 -1.15 -10.72
CA PHE A 171 18.22 -1.31 -12.14
C PHE A 171 18.47 0.04 -12.86
N LYS A 172 18.70 1.14 -12.11
CA LYS A 172 18.88 2.53 -12.57
C LYS A 172 17.62 3.21 -13.10
N LYS A 173 16.81 2.54 -13.94
CA LYS A 173 15.56 3.08 -14.49
C LYS A 173 14.33 2.70 -13.70
N ILE A 174 14.41 1.63 -12.95
CA ILE A 174 13.34 1.11 -12.10
C ILE A 174 13.98 0.40 -10.91
N MET A 175 13.37 0.51 -9.76
CA MET A 175 13.79 -0.17 -8.53
C MET A 175 12.62 -1.00 -8.02
N PRO A 176 12.43 -2.22 -8.55
CA PRO A 176 11.43 -3.14 -8.03
C PRO A 176 11.75 -3.54 -6.60
N TYR A 177 10.71 -3.85 -5.85
CA TYR A 177 10.81 -4.42 -4.52
C TYR A 177 9.76 -5.50 -4.30
N LEU A 178 10.11 -6.41 -3.42
CA LEU A 178 9.26 -7.48 -2.94
C LEU A 178 9.38 -7.52 -1.42
N GLY A 179 8.31 -7.88 -0.73
CA GLY A 179 8.36 -8.01 0.72
C GLY A 179 7.19 -8.75 1.31
N ALA A 180 7.28 -8.90 2.62
CA ALA A 180 6.23 -9.44 3.44
C ALA A 180 5.69 -8.35 4.38
N ARG A 181 4.44 -8.50 4.77
CA ARG A 181 3.80 -7.65 5.76
C ARG A 181 2.97 -8.47 6.73
N TRP A 182 2.81 -7.91 7.91
CA TRP A 182 1.76 -8.25 8.84
C TRP A 182 0.91 -7.00 9.08
N SER A 183 -0.41 -7.16 9.04
CA SER A 183 -1.31 -6.04 9.30
C SER A 183 -2.56 -6.47 10.04
N ARG A 184 -3.11 -5.52 10.79
CA ARG A 184 -4.37 -5.63 11.49
C ARG A 184 -5.16 -4.34 11.25
N ALA A 185 -6.39 -4.46 10.75
CA ALA A 185 -7.32 -3.37 10.69
C ALA A 185 -8.39 -3.53 11.78
N ASP A 186 -8.76 -2.42 12.38
CA ASP A 186 -9.87 -2.30 13.30
C ASP A 186 -10.95 -1.44 12.62
N TYR A 187 -12.09 -2.05 12.34
CA TYR A 187 -13.29 -1.35 11.91
C TYR A 187 -14.12 -1.03 13.15
N ILE A 188 -14.24 0.23 13.45
CA ILE A 188 -14.99 0.72 14.60
C ILE A 188 -16.22 1.44 14.06
N HIS A 189 -17.41 1.02 14.47
CA HIS A 189 -18.63 1.69 14.08
C HIS A 189 -19.47 2.06 15.30
N TRP A 190 -20.31 3.06 15.11
CA TRP A 190 -21.28 3.54 16.10
C TRP A 190 -22.66 3.53 15.44
N ILE A 191 -23.63 2.99 16.16
CA ILE A 191 -25.05 3.01 15.80
C ILE A 191 -25.79 3.70 16.96
N ASP A 192 -26.35 4.90 16.72
CA ASP A 192 -27.02 5.72 17.74
C ASP A 192 -26.18 5.96 19.00
N GLY A 193 -24.86 6.05 18.84
CA GLY A 193 -23.89 6.27 19.90
C GLY A 193 -23.33 5.02 20.56
N GLU A 194 -23.92 3.86 20.34
CA GLU A 194 -23.36 2.59 20.77
C GLU A 194 -22.18 2.20 19.88
N ARG A 195 -21.02 1.95 20.53
CA ARG A 195 -19.76 1.65 19.86
C ARG A 195 -19.52 0.15 19.78
N ASP A 196 -19.26 -0.32 18.57
CA ASP A 196 -18.77 -1.67 18.34
C ASP A 196 -17.43 -1.64 17.60
N ARG A 197 -16.60 -2.67 17.79
CA ARG A 197 -15.28 -2.80 17.19
C ARG A 197 -15.10 -4.19 16.65
N VAL A 198 -14.98 -4.26 15.34
CA VAL A 198 -14.71 -5.50 14.60
C VAL A 198 -13.27 -5.45 14.07
N ARG A 199 -12.54 -6.53 14.26
CA ARG A 199 -11.19 -6.67 13.74
C ARG A 199 -11.20 -7.23 12.33
N SER A 200 -10.12 -6.99 11.60
CA SER A 200 -9.86 -7.80 10.40
C SER A 200 -9.56 -9.23 10.80
N ASP A 201 -9.91 -10.15 9.93
CA ASP A 201 -9.58 -11.57 10.09
C ASP A 201 -8.07 -11.75 10.28
N LEU A 202 -7.65 -12.13 11.49
CA LEU A 202 -6.23 -12.28 11.85
C LEU A 202 -5.58 -13.50 11.17
N THR A 203 -6.37 -14.48 10.71
CA THR A 203 -5.85 -15.59 9.91
C THR A 203 -5.32 -15.12 8.56
N LYS A 204 -5.80 -13.96 8.11
CA LYS A 204 -5.38 -13.23 6.89
C LYS A 204 -4.50 -12.00 7.20
N GLY A 205 -3.89 -11.95 8.38
CA GLY A 205 -3.03 -10.83 8.78
C GLY A 205 -1.69 -10.74 8.05
N MET A 206 -1.18 -11.87 7.53
CA MET A 206 0.06 -11.92 6.74
C MET A 206 -0.21 -11.69 5.26
N GLY A 207 0.70 -11.02 4.57
CA GLY A 207 0.58 -10.76 3.14
C GLY A 207 1.90 -10.49 2.43
N LEU A 208 1.82 -10.42 1.10
CA LEU A 208 2.93 -10.08 0.23
C LEU A 208 2.78 -8.65 -0.29
N ILE A 209 3.91 -8.01 -0.53
CA ILE A 209 4.02 -6.70 -1.15
C ILE A 209 4.87 -6.84 -2.38
N VAL A 210 4.39 -6.31 -3.49
CA VAL A 210 5.14 -6.20 -4.74
C VAL A 210 5.03 -4.76 -5.22
N GLY A 211 6.13 -4.15 -5.58
CA GLY A 211 6.08 -2.78 -6.07
C GLY A 211 7.34 -2.35 -6.77
N PHE A 212 7.35 -1.10 -7.17
CA PHE A 212 8.54 -0.48 -7.76
C PHE A 212 8.56 1.03 -7.54
N ASP A 213 9.76 1.57 -7.47
CA ASP A 213 10.03 2.99 -7.63
C ASP A 213 10.60 3.24 -9.04
N MET A 214 10.03 4.19 -9.77
CA MET A 214 10.50 4.62 -11.09
C MET A 214 10.95 6.08 -11.02
N PRO A 215 12.25 6.37 -11.08
CA PRO A 215 12.75 7.74 -11.12
C PRO A 215 12.34 8.42 -12.43
N LEU A 216 11.66 9.54 -12.34
CA LEU A 216 11.32 10.42 -13.46
C LEU A 216 12.40 11.48 -13.67
N THR A 217 12.96 11.98 -12.57
CA THR A 217 14.12 12.87 -12.52
C THR A 217 14.99 12.49 -11.32
N ASN A 218 16.08 13.22 -11.10
CA ASN A 218 16.94 13.02 -9.92
C ASN A 218 16.20 13.32 -8.58
N LYS A 219 15.10 14.08 -8.64
CA LYS A 219 14.34 14.50 -7.46
C LYS A 219 12.90 14.01 -7.43
N ILE A 220 12.38 13.46 -8.53
CA ILE A 220 10.99 13.06 -8.68
C ILE A 220 10.93 11.59 -9.05
N TRP A 221 10.08 10.82 -8.38
CA TRP A 221 9.82 9.41 -8.72
C TRP A 221 8.37 9.03 -8.52
N LEU A 222 7.93 8.08 -9.32
CA LEU A 222 6.66 7.38 -9.17
C LEU A 222 6.89 6.12 -8.33
N ASN A 223 6.03 5.86 -7.35
CA ASN A 223 5.95 4.59 -6.67
C ASN A 223 4.62 3.90 -7.00
N CYS A 224 4.68 2.61 -7.28
CA CYS A 224 3.53 1.75 -7.45
C CYS A 224 3.70 0.53 -6.55
N GLU A 225 2.69 0.22 -5.74
CA GLU A 225 2.70 -0.87 -4.79
C GLU A 225 1.39 -1.64 -4.84
N GLY A 226 1.49 -2.93 -5.12
CA GLY A 226 0.40 -3.90 -4.99
C GLY A 226 0.59 -4.71 -3.71
N GLN A 227 -0.50 -4.95 -3.02
CA GLN A 227 -0.54 -5.79 -1.82
C GLN A 227 -1.42 -6.99 -2.09
N LEU A 228 -0.92 -8.16 -1.72
CA LEU A 228 -1.51 -9.47 -2.02
C LEU A 228 -1.52 -10.33 -0.76
N LEU A 229 -2.44 -11.27 -0.65
CA LEU A 229 -2.62 -12.18 0.48
C LEU A 229 -2.90 -11.44 1.82
N GLY A 230 -4.00 -11.75 2.51
CA GLY A 230 -4.48 -11.06 3.75
C GLY A 230 -5.19 -9.71 3.49
N SER A 231 -4.94 -8.93 2.41
CA SER A 231 -5.67 -7.73 1.95
C SER A 231 -5.36 -7.33 0.48
N GLU A 232 -6.33 -6.97 -0.39
CA GLU A 232 -6.11 -6.47 -1.77
C GLU A 232 -6.04 -4.95 -1.81
N ALA A 233 -4.90 -4.42 -2.20
CA ALA A 233 -4.79 -2.99 -2.39
C ALA A 233 -3.79 -2.60 -3.46
N LEU A 234 -3.99 -1.39 -3.96
CA LEU A 234 -3.08 -0.70 -4.85
C LEU A 234 -2.77 0.68 -4.29
N ALA A 235 -1.52 1.01 -4.22
CA ALA A 235 -1.06 2.36 -3.94
C ALA A 235 -0.25 2.92 -5.12
N LEU A 236 -0.56 4.15 -5.49
CA LEU A 236 0.20 4.93 -6.46
C LEU A 236 0.62 6.24 -5.79
N SER A 237 1.89 6.60 -5.87
CA SER A 237 2.34 7.88 -5.34
C SER A 237 3.35 8.57 -6.26
N LEU A 238 3.24 9.89 -6.35
CA LEU A 238 4.22 10.76 -6.96
C LEU A 238 4.98 11.47 -5.84
N ASN A 239 6.30 11.32 -5.83
CA ASN A 239 7.15 11.73 -4.72
C ASN A 239 8.25 12.68 -5.18
N PHE A 240 8.68 13.56 -4.26
CA PHE A 240 9.65 14.63 -4.48
C PHE A 240 10.70 14.63 -3.34
N SER A 241 11.97 14.78 -3.70
CA SER A 241 13.07 15.02 -2.76
C SER A 241 13.43 16.50 -2.71
N LEU A 242 13.42 17.07 -1.51
CA LEU A 242 13.79 18.46 -1.23
C LEU A 242 15.22 18.57 -0.71
#